data_6d666cfaed259d486ef3b9275b870742
#
_entry.id   6d666cfaed259d486ef3b9275b870742
#
_cell.length_a   1.000
_cell.length_b   1.000
_cell.length_c   1.000
_cell.angle_alpha   90.00
_cell.angle_beta   90.00
_cell.angle_gamma   90.00
#
_symmetry.space_group_name_H-M   'P 1'
#
loop_
_entity.id
_entity.type
_entity.pdbx_description
1 polymer ?
#
loop_
_entity_poly.entity_id
_entity_poly.type
_entity_poly.pdbx_seq_one_letter_code
_entity_poly.pdbx_strand_id
1 'polypeptide(L)'
;YRDEVRPILANNWEATYFDFDEEKILGLARTAKELGIELLVLDDGWFGKRNSDTCSLGDWYVNKEKLPDGIAALAQKVNEAGVKFGLWFEPEMVSPDSDLYRAHPDWCIHIPGRERTECRNQLTLDLSRKEVCDYLIKTIGGILDQAEISYVKWDMNRHMTELGSAGLPPERQKEMPHRYMLGLYRVLEEIVSSHPDVLFESCSGGGGRFDAGMLYYMPQTWTSDDTDAVERLYIQYG
;
A
#
# COMPACT_ATOMS: atom_id res chain seq x y z
N TYR A 1 14.33 -0.06 16.42
CA TYR A 1 13.89 0.43 15.11
C TYR A 1 15.12 0.85 14.33
N ARG A 2 15.08 0.68 13.01
CA ARG A 2 16.20 1.02 12.12
C ARG A 2 16.62 2.48 12.24
N ASP A 3 15.65 3.39 12.19
CA ASP A 3 15.90 4.83 12.27
C ASP A 3 15.50 5.33 13.68
N GLU A 4 16.47 5.78 14.48
CA GLU A 4 16.20 6.43 15.77
C GLU A 4 15.46 7.75 15.55
N VAL A 5 15.84 8.49 14.50
CA VAL A 5 15.19 9.71 14.07
C VAL A 5 14.45 9.42 12.75
N ARG A 6 13.14 9.67 12.72
CA ARG A 6 12.33 9.49 11.53
C ARG A 6 12.71 10.53 10.48
N PRO A 7 12.85 10.14 9.19
CA PRO A 7 13.14 11.10 8.14
C PRO A 7 11.98 12.10 7.97
N ILE A 8 12.32 13.34 7.66
CA ILE A 8 11.33 14.35 7.26
C ILE A 8 10.79 13.94 5.89
N LEU A 9 9.49 13.67 5.84
CA LEU A 9 8.82 13.05 4.70
C LEU A 9 7.89 14.02 4.00
N ALA A 10 7.91 14.00 2.66
CA ALA A 10 6.85 14.52 1.81
C ALA A 10 6.19 13.37 1.02
N ASN A 11 4.89 13.50 0.81
CA ASN A 11 4.09 12.59 0.00
C ASN A 11 3.46 13.40 -1.14
N ASN A 12 3.45 12.85 -2.37
CA ASN A 12 2.97 13.60 -3.53
C ASN A 12 1.43 13.65 -3.65
N TRP A 13 0.67 12.87 -2.87
CA TRP A 13 -0.76 12.67 -3.10
C TRP A 13 -1.52 13.98 -3.30
N GLU A 14 -1.51 14.89 -2.36
CA GLU A 14 -2.24 16.15 -2.46
C GLU A 14 -1.65 17.13 -3.49
N ALA A 15 -0.39 16.97 -3.85
CA ALA A 15 0.24 17.82 -4.86
C ALA A 15 -0.15 17.45 -6.29
N THR A 16 -0.44 16.18 -6.55
CA THR A 16 -0.63 15.68 -7.92
C THR A 16 -1.84 14.79 -8.10
N TYR A 17 -2.31 14.12 -7.05
CA TYR A 17 -3.25 13.00 -7.13
C TYR A 17 -2.78 12.00 -8.19
N PHE A 18 -3.64 11.62 -9.16
CA PHE A 18 -3.31 10.71 -10.27
C PHE A 18 -2.61 11.40 -11.45
N ASP A 19 -2.55 12.74 -11.48
CA ASP A 19 -1.95 13.51 -12.57
C ASP A 19 -0.46 13.77 -12.33
N PHE A 20 0.35 12.73 -12.54
CA PHE A 20 1.80 12.84 -12.48
C PHE A 20 2.49 12.00 -13.57
N ASP A 21 3.72 12.37 -13.83
CA ASP A 21 4.70 11.66 -14.63
C ASP A 21 6.06 11.69 -13.92
N GLU A 22 7.06 11.07 -14.53
CA GLU A 22 8.42 11.03 -13.98
C GLU A 22 8.99 12.44 -13.72
N GLU A 23 8.76 13.38 -14.64
CA GLU A 23 9.33 14.73 -14.54
C GLU A 23 8.73 15.52 -13.37
N LYS A 24 7.42 15.42 -13.15
CA LYS A 24 6.76 16.03 -11.99
C LYS A 24 7.30 15.48 -10.68
N ILE A 25 7.47 14.16 -10.57
CA ILE A 25 8.01 13.53 -9.34
C ILE A 25 9.46 13.94 -9.11
N LEU A 26 10.29 14.00 -10.15
CA LEU A 26 11.67 14.49 -10.04
C LEU A 26 11.73 15.99 -9.69
N GLY A 27 10.77 16.77 -10.18
CA GLY A 27 10.60 18.17 -9.78
C GLY A 27 10.32 18.31 -8.29
N LEU A 28 9.40 17.49 -7.76
CA LEU A 28 9.12 17.43 -6.32
C LEU A 28 10.33 17.00 -5.51
N ALA A 29 11.10 16.00 -5.98
CA ALA A 29 12.30 15.53 -5.30
C ALA A 29 13.38 16.63 -5.19
N ARG A 30 13.60 17.40 -6.26
CA ARG A 30 14.52 18.54 -6.23
C ARG A 30 14.09 19.61 -5.22
N THR A 31 12.83 20.01 -5.26
CA THR A 31 12.26 20.97 -4.30
C THR A 31 12.32 20.43 -2.87
N ALA A 32 12.00 19.16 -2.65
CA ALA A 32 12.12 18.50 -1.35
C ALA A 32 13.57 18.61 -0.81
N LYS A 33 14.56 18.35 -1.64
CA LYS A 33 15.97 18.48 -1.26
C LYS A 33 16.36 19.90 -0.87
N GLU A 34 15.91 20.89 -1.63
CA GLU A 34 16.16 22.32 -1.33
C GLU A 34 15.55 22.75 0.00
N LEU A 35 14.42 22.17 0.38
CA LEU A 35 13.70 22.45 1.63
C LEU A 35 14.20 21.61 2.81
N GLY A 36 15.18 20.72 2.63
CA GLY A 36 15.68 19.85 3.68
C GLY A 36 14.77 18.65 3.99
N ILE A 37 13.85 18.30 3.11
CA ILE A 37 13.05 17.07 3.18
C ILE A 37 13.95 15.89 2.78
N GLU A 38 13.85 14.80 3.51
CA GLU A 38 14.79 13.66 3.43
C GLU A 38 14.23 12.47 2.67
N LEU A 39 12.89 12.38 2.54
CA LEU A 39 12.17 11.27 1.92
C LEU A 39 10.98 11.77 1.11
N LEU A 40 10.87 11.32 -0.15
CA LEU A 40 9.70 11.53 -1.00
C LEU A 40 8.97 10.20 -1.21
N VAL A 41 7.68 10.15 -0.87
CA VAL A 41 6.82 8.98 -1.09
C VAL A 41 5.97 9.21 -2.34
N LEU A 42 6.09 8.31 -3.31
CA LEU A 42 5.16 8.21 -4.44
C LEU A 42 3.92 7.42 -3.99
N ASP A 43 2.80 8.13 -3.89
CA ASP A 43 1.52 7.59 -3.44
C ASP A 43 0.76 6.87 -4.58
N ASP A 44 -0.55 6.70 -4.46
CA ASP A 44 -1.41 5.96 -5.40
C ASP A 44 -1.29 6.46 -6.85
N GLY A 45 -1.43 5.53 -7.80
CA GLY A 45 -1.50 5.85 -9.24
C GLY A 45 -0.28 5.49 -10.09
N TRP A 46 0.78 4.88 -9.51
CA TRP A 46 1.99 4.51 -10.24
C TRP A 46 1.88 3.18 -11.03
N PHE A 47 0.83 2.39 -10.81
CA PHE A 47 0.68 1.02 -11.30
C PHE A 47 -0.52 0.84 -12.23
N GLY A 48 -0.52 -0.24 -13.01
CA GLY A 48 -1.62 -0.65 -13.89
C GLY A 48 -2.10 0.49 -14.81
N LYS A 49 -3.41 0.65 -14.89
CA LYS A 49 -4.08 1.78 -15.57
C LYS A 49 -4.69 2.76 -14.55
N ARG A 50 -4.08 2.85 -13.37
CA ARG A 50 -4.56 3.61 -12.22
C ARG A 50 -4.50 5.12 -12.45
N ASN A 51 -5.48 5.65 -13.18
CA ASN A 51 -5.68 7.09 -13.41
C ASN A 51 -6.86 7.65 -12.62
N SER A 52 -7.50 6.81 -11.83
CA SER A 52 -8.56 7.13 -10.87
C SER A 52 -8.63 6.03 -9.82
N ASP A 53 -9.43 6.23 -8.77
CA ASP A 53 -9.67 5.24 -7.72
C ASP A 53 -10.64 4.11 -8.12
N THR A 54 -11.11 4.10 -9.37
CA THR A 54 -12.12 3.15 -9.86
C THR A 54 -11.55 1.89 -10.50
N CYS A 55 -10.23 1.80 -10.71
CA CYS A 55 -9.62 0.69 -11.46
C CYS A 55 -8.23 0.31 -10.96
N SER A 56 -7.74 -0.83 -11.45
CA SER A 56 -6.36 -1.35 -11.37
C SER A 56 -5.79 -1.64 -9.98
N LEU A 57 -6.52 -1.43 -8.89
CA LEU A 57 -6.03 -1.85 -7.58
C LEU A 57 -5.85 -3.37 -7.57
N GLY A 58 -4.67 -3.83 -7.20
CA GLY A 58 -4.22 -5.23 -7.35
C GLY A 58 -3.25 -5.48 -8.51
N ASP A 59 -3.21 -4.60 -9.50
CA ASP A 59 -2.35 -4.71 -10.69
C ASP A 59 -0.99 -4.05 -10.42
N TRP A 60 -0.17 -4.66 -9.57
CA TRP A 60 1.11 -4.11 -9.09
C TRP A 60 2.22 -4.18 -10.13
N TYR A 61 1.95 -3.76 -11.36
CA TYR A 61 2.94 -3.53 -12.41
C TYR A 61 2.94 -2.05 -12.81
N VAL A 62 4.12 -1.51 -13.10
CA VAL A 62 4.29 -0.08 -13.33
C VAL A 62 3.46 0.44 -14.50
N ASN A 63 2.85 1.61 -14.33
CA ASN A 63 2.21 2.36 -15.40
C ASN A 63 3.27 2.99 -16.31
N LYS A 64 3.50 2.38 -17.47
CA LYS A 64 4.53 2.80 -18.43
C LYS A 64 4.23 4.12 -19.16
N GLU A 65 2.99 4.59 -19.14
CA GLU A 65 2.64 5.89 -19.69
C GLU A 65 3.15 7.02 -18.78
N LYS A 66 3.08 6.81 -17.46
CA LYS A 66 3.57 7.76 -16.44
C LYS A 66 5.06 7.61 -16.17
N LEU A 67 5.54 6.38 -16.10
CA LEU A 67 6.88 6.00 -15.69
C LEU A 67 7.50 5.06 -16.74
N PRO A 68 7.91 5.57 -17.89
CA PRO A 68 8.37 4.75 -19.03
C PRO A 68 9.59 3.88 -18.68
N ASP A 69 10.51 4.39 -17.86
CA ASP A 69 11.72 3.68 -17.44
C ASP A 69 11.48 2.74 -16.24
N GLY A 70 10.32 2.88 -15.57
CA GLY A 70 9.91 2.03 -14.45
C GLY A 70 10.31 2.56 -13.07
N ILE A 71 9.84 1.85 -12.02
CA ILE A 71 10.03 2.26 -10.63
C ILE A 71 11.51 2.26 -10.23
N ALA A 72 12.29 1.28 -10.66
CA ALA A 72 13.71 1.21 -10.30
C ALA A 72 14.49 2.42 -10.81
N ALA A 73 14.24 2.84 -12.05
CA ALA A 73 14.89 4.02 -12.63
C ALA A 73 14.45 5.31 -11.93
N LEU A 74 13.14 5.44 -11.61
CA LEU A 74 12.64 6.59 -10.86
C LEU A 74 13.25 6.65 -9.46
N ALA A 75 13.28 5.52 -8.72
CA ALA A 75 13.88 5.45 -7.39
C ALA A 75 15.35 5.87 -7.42
N GLN A 76 16.12 5.37 -8.39
CA GLN A 76 17.51 5.77 -8.59
C GLN A 76 17.65 7.28 -8.81
N LYS A 77 16.87 7.87 -9.73
CA LYS A 77 16.91 9.31 -10.04
C LYS A 77 16.55 10.18 -8.83
N VAL A 78 15.56 9.76 -8.00
CA VAL A 78 15.18 10.45 -6.76
C VAL A 78 16.30 10.37 -5.72
N ASN A 79 16.91 9.18 -5.54
CA ASN A 79 18.03 8.99 -4.63
C ASN A 79 19.27 9.80 -5.08
N GLU A 80 19.57 9.85 -6.38
CA GLU A 80 20.63 10.71 -6.95
C GLU A 80 20.38 12.21 -6.72
N ALA A 81 19.11 12.64 -6.66
CA ALA A 81 18.76 14.01 -6.26
C ALA A 81 18.99 14.27 -4.76
N GLY A 82 19.35 13.27 -3.98
CA GLY A 82 19.70 13.35 -2.57
C GLY A 82 18.50 13.28 -1.62
N VAL A 83 17.41 12.67 -2.06
CA VAL A 83 16.19 12.39 -1.28
C VAL A 83 15.91 10.89 -1.35
N LYS A 84 15.63 10.24 -0.23
CA LYS A 84 15.24 8.82 -0.21
C LYS A 84 13.90 8.64 -0.93
N PHE A 85 13.69 7.46 -1.53
CA PHE A 85 12.47 7.13 -2.24
C PHE A 85 11.58 6.18 -1.44
N GLY A 86 10.29 6.47 -1.37
CA GLY A 86 9.24 5.65 -0.78
C GLY A 86 8.13 5.33 -1.78
N LEU A 87 7.40 4.25 -1.54
CA LEU A 87 6.33 3.78 -2.43
C LEU A 87 5.09 3.37 -1.63
N TRP A 88 3.92 3.72 -2.17
CA TRP A 88 2.62 3.36 -1.62
C TRP A 88 2.11 2.04 -2.20
N PHE A 89 1.45 1.25 -1.36
CA PHE A 89 0.69 0.07 -1.72
C PHE A 89 -0.61 -0.01 -0.93
N GLU A 90 -1.64 -0.62 -1.52
CA GLU A 90 -2.88 -1.05 -0.85
C GLU A 90 -3.13 -2.54 -1.17
N PRO A 91 -2.31 -3.46 -0.66
CA PRO A 91 -2.20 -4.81 -1.21
C PRO A 91 -3.34 -5.74 -0.80
N GLU A 92 -4.10 -5.39 0.23
CA GLU A 92 -5.22 -6.18 0.72
C GLU A 92 -6.49 -5.96 -0.08
N MET A 93 -6.45 -5.00 -1.01
CA MET A 93 -7.61 -4.58 -1.82
C MET A 93 -7.42 -4.89 -3.30
N VAL A 94 -8.53 -4.97 -4.01
CA VAL A 94 -8.55 -5.18 -5.46
C VAL A 94 -9.74 -4.44 -6.08
N SER A 95 -9.53 -3.80 -7.22
CA SER A 95 -10.62 -3.20 -7.99
C SER A 95 -11.33 -4.28 -8.81
N PRO A 96 -12.67 -4.27 -8.93
CA PRO A 96 -13.38 -5.11 -9.90
C PRO A 96 -12.87 -4.90 -11.33
N ASP A 97 -12.52 -3.66 -11.68
CA ASP A 97 -11.83 -3.33 -12.92
C ASP A 97 -10.32 -3.41 -12.74
N SER A 98 -9.80 -4.62 -12.60
CA SER A 98 -8.37 -4.94 -12.58
C SER A 98 -8.08 -6.24 -13.32
N ASP A 99 -6.86 -6.43 -13.77
CA ASP A 99 -6.43 -7.69 -14.39
C ASP A 99 -6.39 -8.81 -13.35
N LEU A 100 -5.99 -8.48 -12.12
CA LEU A 100 -6.00 -9.43 -11.01
C LEU A 100 -7.41 -9.98 -10.75
N TYR A 101 -8.41 -9.12 -10.65
CA TYR A 101 -9.79 -9.56 -10.41
C TYR A 101 -10.36 -10.37 -11.58
N ARG A 102 -10.07 -9.97 -12.81
CA ARG A 102 -10.49 -10.74 -14.01
C ARG A 102 -9.88 -12.14 -14.04
N ALA A 103 -8.63 -12.27 -13.60
CA ALA A 103 -7.95 -13.56 -13.53
C ALA A 103 -8.42 -14.43 -12.35
N HIS A 104 -8.72 -13.81 -11.21
CA HIS A 104 -9.02 -14.49 -9.96
C HIS A 104 -10.18 -13.86 -9.19
N PRO A 105 -11.43 -13.88 -9.73
CA PRO A 105 -12.59 -13.26 -9.07
C PRO A 105 -12.96 -13.97 -7.76
N ASP A 106 -12.51 -15.22 -7.57
CA ASP A 106 -12.70 -16.01 -6.36
C ASP A 106 -11.68 -15.71 -5.24
N TRP A 107 -10.68 -14.84 -5.50
CA TRP A 107 -9.71 -14.43 -4.49
C TRP A 107 -10.22 -13.33 -3.54
N CYS A 108 -11.41 -12.81 -3.79
CA CYS A 108 -12.03 -11.84 -2.89
C CYS A 108 -12.79 -12.53 -1.76
N ILE A 109 -12.86 -11.87 -0.60
CA ILE A 109 -13.79 -12.21 0.46
C ILE A 109 -15.21 -12.25 -0.12
N HIS A 110 -15.91 -13.35 0.11
CA HIS A 110 -17.23 -13.57 -0.48
C HIS A 110 -18.04 -14.63 0.27
N ILE A 111 -19.31 -14.36 0.47
CA ILE A 111 -20.29 -15.36 0.95
C ILE A 111 -21.10 -15.83 -0.26
N PRO A 112 -21.10 -17.14 -0.60
CA PRO A 112 -21.91 -17.65 -1.69
C PRO A 112 -23.39 -17.28 -1.56
N GLY A 113 -23.99 -16.82 -2.65
CA GLY A 113 -25.39 -16.40 -2.68
C GLY A 113 -25.68 -14.99 -2.16
N ARG A 114 -24.64 -14.24 -1.78
CA ARG A 114 -24.76 -12.80 -1.49
C ARG A 114 -23.99 -11.98 -2.52
N GLU A 115 -24.47 -10.77 -2.77
CA GLU A 115 -23.69 -9.82 -3.56
C GLU A 115 -22.46 -9.36 -2.78
N ARG A 116 -21.38 -9.03 -3.49
CA ARG A 116 -20.20 -8.40 -2.90
C ARG A 116 -20.44 -6.92 -2.71
N THR A 117 -20.20 -6.41 -1.52
CA THR A 117 -20.28 -4.98 -1.24
C THR A 117 -19.00 -4.30 -1.67
N GLU A 118 -19.09 -3.41 -2.65
CA GLU A 118 -17.99 -2.50 -2.98
C GLU A 118 -18.00 -1.30 -2.04
N CYS A 119 -16.83 -0.89 -1.60
CA CYS A 119 -16.63 0.35 -0.88
C CYS A 119 -15.37 1.02 -1.43
N ARG A 120 -15.45 2.30 -1.79
CA ARG A 120 -14.38 3.04 -2.48
C ARG A 120 -13.95 2.37 -3.80
N ASN A 121 -14.89 1.79 -4.54
CA ASN A 121 -14.66 1.07 -5.81
C ASN A 121 -13.70 -0.13 -5.69
N GLN A 122 -13.64 -0.76 -4.51
CA GLN A 122 -12.74 -1.87 -4.26
C GLN A 122 -13.37 -2.97 -3.42
N LEU A 123 -12.81 -4.16 -3.54
CA LEU A 123 -13.11 -5.36 -2.79
C LEU A 123 -11.88 -5.75 -1.94
N THR A 124 -12.10 -6.59 -0.93
CA THR A 124 -11.01 -7.10 -0.09
C THR A 124 -10.56 -8.48 -0.59
N LEU A 125 -9.25 -8.67 -0.76
CA LEU A 125 -8.67 -9.98 -1.05
C LEU A 125 -8.79 -10.92 0.14
N ASP A 126 -8.92 -12.21 -0.12
CA ASP A 126 -9.05 -13.24 0.90
C ASP A 126 -7.67 -13.76 1.34
N LEU A 127 -7.05 -13.12 2.30
CA LEU A 127 -5.75 -13.51 2.85
C LEU A 127 -5.82 -14.79 3.71
N SER A 128 -7.01 -15.36 3.93
CA SER A 128 -7.09 -16.72 4.51
C SER A 128 -6.59 -17.80 3.54
N ARG A 129 -6.41 -17.46 2.25
CA ARG A 129 -5.93 -18.34 1.19
C ARG A 129 -4.43 -18.17 1.00
N LYS A 130 -3.72 -19.30 0.99
CA LYS A 130 -2.27 -19.33 0.84
C LYS A 130 -1.80 -18.73 -0.48
N GLU A 131 -2.48 -19.05 -1.57
CA GLU A 131 -2.14 -18.56 -2.92
C GLU A 131 -2.25 -17.05 -3.08
N VAL A 132 -3.19 -16.42 -2.37
CA VAL A 132 -3.32 -14.94 -2.34
C VAL A 132 -2.13 -14.33 -1.60
N CYS A 133 -1.78 -14.90 -0.44
CA CYS A 133 -0.61 -14.47 0.32
C CYS A 133 0.69 -14.65 -0.50
N ASP A 134 0.86 -15.81 -1.16
CA ASP A 134 2.04 -16.10 -2.00
C ASP A 134 2.16 -15.11 -3.17
N TYR A 135 1.04 -14.74 -3.79
CA TYR A 135 0.98 -13.73 -4.83
C TYR A 135 1.48 -12.37 -4.32
N LEU A 136 0.97 -11.91 -3.17
CA LEU A 136 1.36 -10.63 -2.59
C LEU A 136 2.84 -10.60 -2.19
N ILE A 137 3.32 -11.64 -1.52
CA ILE A 137 4.73 -11.78 -1.13
C ILE A 137 5.63 -11.69 -2.36
N LYS A 138 5.33 -12.47 -3.40
CA LYS A 138 6.12 -12.50 -4.63
C LYS A 138 6.08 -11.16 -5.36
N THR A 139 4.90 -10.54 -5.47
CA THR A 139 4.72 -9.34 -6.29
C THR A 139 5.34 -8.12 -5.62
N ILE A 140 5.02 -7.88 -4.35
CA ILE A 140 5.54 -6.73 -3.60
C ILE A 140 7.03 -6.92 -3.30
N GLY A 141 7.43 -8.10 -2.81
CA GLY A 141 8.84 -8.41 -2.60
C GLY A 141 9.67 -8.22 -3.88
N GLY A 142 9.17 -8.71 -5.02
CA GLY A 142 9.85 -8.52 -6.30
C GLY A 142 10.01 -7.06 -6.75
N ILE A 143 9.12 -6.16 -6.34
CA ILE A 143 9.27 -4.71 -6.59
C ILE A 143 10.36 -4.14 -5.66
N LEU A 144 10.34 -4.51 -4.39
CA LEU A 144 11.32 -4.06 -3.40
C LEU A 144 12.73 -4.59 -3.70
N ASP A 145 12.85 -5.80 -4.25
CA ASP A 145 14.13 -6.40 -4.69
C ASP A 145 14.76 -5.67 -5.88
N GLN A 146 13.95 -5.03 -6.73
CA GLN A 146 14.41 -4.43 -7.98
C GLN A 146 14.67 -2.93 -7.89
N ALA A 147 14.18 -2.25 -6.86
CA ALA A 147 14.24 -0.82 -6.74
C ALA A 147 14.80 -0.40 -5.37
N GLU A 148 15.63 0.64 -5.34
CA GLU A 148 16.17 1.21 -4.10
C GLU A 148 15.09 2.03 -3.38
N ILE A 149 14.18 1.32 -2.70
CA ILE A 149 13.07 1.84 -1.93
C ILE A 149 13.43 1.80 -0.44
N SER A 150 13.34 2.93 0.25
CA SER A 150 13.65 3.05 1.68
C SER A 150 12.41 3.06 2.57
N TYR A 151 11.23 3.20 1.97
CA TYR A 151 9.98 3.40 2.71
C TYR A 151 8.79 2.81 1.95
N VAL A 152 7.90 2.16 2.68
CA VAL A 152 6.61 1.66 2.17
C VAL A 152 5.48 2.23 3.01
N LYS A 153 4.52 2.90 2.37
CA LYS A 153 3.22 3.21 2.93
C LYS A 153 2.25 2.09 2.57
N TRP A 154 1.89 1.30 3.57
CA TRP A 154 0.95 0.17 3.42
C TRP A 154 -0.44 0.61 3.85
N ASP A 155 -1.34 0.71 2.90
CA ASP A 155 -2.67 1.25 3.10
C ASP A 155 -3.76 0.16 3.10
N MET A 156 -4.90 0.47 3.73
CA MET A 156 -6.13 -0.31 3.70
C MET A 156 -7.32 0.63 3.89
N ASN A 157 -7.94 1.06 2.79
CA ASN A 157 -8.90 2.17 2.80
C ASN A 157 -10.37 1.76 2.87
N ARG A 158 -10.65 0.52 3.19
CA ARG A 158 -12.02 0.07 3.46
C ARG A 158 -12.06 -0.97 4.57
N HIS A 159 -13.20 -1.04 5.24
CA HIS A 159 -13.51 -2.11 6.18
C HIS A 159 -13.94 -3.40 5.46
N MET A 160 -13.88 -4.52 6.16
CA MET A 160 -14.36 -5.80 5.66
C MET A 160 -15.90 -5.90 5.78
N THR A 161 -16.50 -6.47 4.75
CA THR A 161 -17.93 -6.83 4.71
C THR A 161 -18.07 -8.30 4.29
N GLU A 162 -19.23 -8.92 4.47
CA GLU A 162 -19.56 -10.29 4.04
C GLU A 162 -18.41 -11.29 4.24
N LEU A 163 -17.95 -11.45 5.50
CA LEU A 163 -16.82 -12.30 5.86
C LEU A 163 -17.05 -13.77 5.49
N GLY A 164 -16.49 -14.17 4.38
CA GLY A 164 -16.55 -15.53 3.88
C GLY A 164 -15.40 -15.80 2.92
N SER A 165 -15.03 -17.06 2.76
CA SER A 165 -13.94 -17.52 1.91
C SER A 165 -14.38 -18.64 0.98
N ALA A 166 -14.15 -18.50 -0.32
CA ALA A 166 -14.32 -19.58 -1.28
C ALA A 166 -13.37 -20.77 -1.05
N GLY A 167 -12.28 -20.53 -0.33
CA GLY A 167 -11.30 -21.56 0.04
C GLY A 167 -11.63 -22.35 1.30
N LEU A 168 -12.72 -22.02 2.02
CA LEU A 168 -13.09 -22.68 3.26
C LEU A 168 -14.43 -23.44 3.10
N PRO A 169 -14.55 -24.66 3.63
CA PRO A 169 -15.82 -25.38 3.66
C PRO A 169 -16.83 -24.69 4.61
N PRO A 170 -18.13 -24.95 4.45
CA PRO A 170 -19.19 -24.24 5.20
C PRO A 170 -19.04 -24.24 6.73
N GLU A 171 -18.59 -25.36 7.29
CA GLU A 171 -18.38 -25.53 8.73
C GLU A 171 -17.23 -24.71 9.30
N ARG A 172 -16.31 -24.24 8.43
CA ARG A 172 -15.12 -23.48 8.81
C ARG A 172 -15.20 -21.98 8.46
N GLN A 173 -16.30 -21.52 7.90
CA GLN A 173 -16.44 -20.11 7.50
C GLN A 173 -16.22 -19.11 8.66
N LYS A 174 -16.62 -19.50 9.89
CA LYS A 174 -16.40 -18.68 11.09
C LYS A 174 -14.93 -18.48 11.47
N GLU A 175 -14.02 -19.28 10.93
CA GLU A 175 -12.59 -19.13 11.14
C GLU A 175 -11.95 -18.05 10.21
N MET A 176 -12.68 -17.62 9.18
CA MET A 176 -12.18 -16.75 8.14
C MET A 176 -11.53 -15.46 8.68
N PRO A 177 -12.13 -14.70 9.61
CA PRO A 177 -11.51 -13.46 10.10
C PRO A 177 -10.17 -13.70 10.79
N HIS A 178 -10.08 -14.76 11.58
CA HIS A 178 -8.83 -15.14 12.24
C HIS A 178 -7.77 -15.59 11.23
N ARG A 179 -8.16 -16.40 10.25
CA ARG A 179 -7.27 -16.86 9.18
C ARG A 179 -6.76 -15.74 8.30
N TYR A 180 -7.61 -14.74 8.06
CA TYR A 180 -7.22 -13.53 7.37
C TYR A 180 -6.05 -12.83 8.08
N MET A 181 -6.16 -12.62 9.39
CA MET A 181 -5.09 -12.00 10.18
C MET A 181 -3.81 -12.82 10.19
N LEU A 182 -3.91 -14.15 10.28
CA LEU A 182 -2.74 -15.03 10.16
C LEU A 182 -2.09 -14.92 8.77
N GLY A 183 -2.90 -14.81 7.72
CA GLY A 183 -2.42 -14.59 6.36
C GLY A 183 -1.75 -13.24 6.20
N LEU A 184 -2.36 -12.17 6.72
CA LEU A 184 -1.77 -10.83 6.72
C LEU A 184 -0.41 -10.83 7.44
N TYR A 185 -0.34 -11.38 8.65
CA TYR A 185 0.92 -11.45 9.39
C TYR A 185 1.97 -12.28 8.67
N ARG A 186 1.59 -13.37 7.99
CA ARG A 186 2.51 -14.10 7.15
C ARG A 186 3.07 -13.26 6.01
N VAL A 187 2.23 -12.50 5.31
CA VAL A 187 2.66 -11.60 4.23
C VAL A 187 3.62 -10.55 4.76
N LEU A 188 3.28 -9.93 5.88
CA LEU A 188 4.10 -8.89 6.52
C LEU A 188 5.43 -9.46 7.03
N GLU A 189 5.41 -10.63 7.69
CA GLU A 189 6.62 -11.30 8.18
C GLU A 189 7.62 -11.57 7.05
N GLU A 190 7.15 -12.16 5.96
CA GLU A 190 8.00 -12.49 4.81
C GLU A 190 8.57 -11.23 4.11
N ILE A 191 7.74 -10.21 3.90
CA ILE A 191 8.17 -8.98 3.22
C ILE A 191 9.09 -8.14 4.10
N VAL A 192 8.69 -7.88 5.35
CA VAL A 192 9.46 -7.00 6.25
C VAL A 192 10.78 -7.62 6.67
N SER A 193 10.80 -8.93 6.96
CA SER A 193 12.04 -9.62 7.33
C SER A 193 13.04 -9.73 6.17
N SER A 194 12.53 -9.83 4.94
CA SER A 194 13.38 -9.85 3.73
C SER A 194 13.92 -8.46 3.34
N HIS A 195 13.28 -7.39 3.84
CA HIS A 195 13.66 -6.00 3.53
C HIS A 195 13.87 -5.20 4.82
N PRO A 196 14.85 -5.57 5.67
CA PRO A 196 15.05 -4.94 7.00
C PRO A 196 15.45 -3.48 6.92
N ASP A 197 15.89 -3.05 5.74
CA ASP A 197 16.29 -1.67 5.45
C ASP A 197 15.15 -0.78 4.97
N VAL A 198 13.96 -1.31 4.79
CA VAL A 198 12.76 -0.55 4.43
C VAL A 198 11.96 -0.21 5.68
N LEU A 199 11.61 1.06 5.85
CA LEU A 199 10.69 1.49 6.91
C LEU A 199 9.26 1.36 6.41
N PHE A 200 8.44 0.56 7.10
CA PHE A 200 7.02 0.38 6.78
C PHE A 200 6.15 1.29 7.65
N GLU A 201 5.20 1.96 7.01
CA GLU A 201 4.14 2.75 7.65
C GLU A 201 2.78 2.09 7.42
N SER A 202 1.99 1.95 8.48
CA SER A 202 0.59 1.54 8.40
C SER A 202 -0.30 2.74 8.13
N CYS A 203 -1.20 2.61 7.14
CA CYS A 203 -2.29 3.52 6.89
C CYS A 203 -3.61 2.73 6.75
N SER A 204 -4.71 3.32 7.19
CA SER A 204 -6.05 2.76 6.97
C SER A 204 -7.06 3.90 6.99
N GLY A 205 -7.09 4.70 5.92
CA GLY A 205 -7.79 5.98 5.90
C GLY A 205 -7.33 6.87 7.07
N GLY A 206 -6.01 6.97 7.27
CA GLY A 206 -5.40 7.45 8.50
C GLY A 206 -5.13 6.34 9.52
N GLY A 207 -5.39 6.59 10.79
CA GLY A 207 -5.09 5.69 11.92
C GLY A 207 -6.13 4.59 12.19
N GLY A 208 -6.97 4.23 11.22
CA GLY A 208 -8.09 3.29 11.41
C GLY A 208 -7.67 1.86 11.80
N ARG A 209 -6.39 1.50 11.65
CA ARG A 209 -5.83 0.20 12.05
C ARG A 209 -4.58 0.38 12.91
N PHE A 210 -4.73 1.02 14.04
CA PHE A 210 -3.67 1.22 15.02
C PHE A 210 -3.76 0.17 16.12
N ASP A 211 -3.00 -0.91 16.01
CA ASP A 211 -2.95 -2.01 16.97
C ASP A 211 -1.53 -2.57 17.12
N ALA A 212 -1.30 -3.32 18.21
CA ALA A 212 0.01 -3.86 18.55
C ALA A 212 0.56 -4.84 17.50
N GLY A 213 -0.29 -5.58 16.79
CA GLY A 213 0.13 -6.50 15.74
C GLY A 213 0.65 -5.76 14.52
N MET A 214 -0.04 -4.72 14.09
CA MET A 214 0.44 -3.88 12.99
C MET A 214 1.71 -3.12 13.37
N LEU A 215 1.80 -2.59 14.59
CA LEU A 215 2.99 -1.89 15.09
C LEU A 215 4.24 -2.77 15.20
N TYR A 216 4.06 -4.08 15.34
CA TYR A 216 5.19 -5.02 15.33
C TYR A 216 5.92 -5.00 13.97
N TYR A 217 5.18 -4.96 12.87
CA TYR A 217 5.72 -4.93 11.52
C TYR A 217 5.94 -3.51 11.00
N MET A 218 5.07 -2.58 11.35
CA MET A 218 5.02 -1.22 10.84
C MET A 218 5.11 -0.23 12.02
N PRO A 219 6.32 0.15 12.43
CA PRO A 219 6.52 0.96 13.65
C PRO A 219 6.12 2.43 13.48
N GLN A 220 5.50 2.78 12.36
CA GLN A 220 4.98 4.10 12.04
C GLN A 220 3.55 3.99 11.52
N THR A 221 2.71 4.95 11.91
CA THR A 221 1.31 5.02 11.48
C THR A 221 0.99 6.40 10.94
N TRP A 222 0.33 6.45 9.78
CA TRP A 222 -0.31 7.66 9.28
C TRP A 222 -1.58 7.91 10.11
N THR A 223 -1.59 8.99 10.88
CA THR A 223 -2.62 9.21 11.89
C THR A 223 -3.93 9.73 11.34
N SER A 224 -3.90 10.56 10.28
CA SER A 224 -5.08 11.17 9.66
C SER A 224 -4.72 11.77 8.30
N ASP A 225 -5.68 11.76 7.39
CA ASP A 225 -5.61 12.49 6.10
C ASP A 225 -5.93 13.99 6.25
N ASP A 226 -6.32 14.44 7.45
CA ASP A 226 -6.50 15.85 7.72
C ASP A 226 -5.15 16.57 7.76
N THR A 227 -4.95 17.52 6.85
CA THR A 227 -3.71 18.30 6.68
C THR A 227 -3.81 19.73 7.20
N ASP A 228 -4.94 20.11 7.81
CA ASP A 228 -5.01 21.40 8.50
C ASP A 228 -3.96 21.50 9.61
N ALA A 229 -3.16 22.57 9.58
CA ALA A 229 -2.01 22.69 10.46
C ALA A 229 -2.38 22.77 11.95
N VAL A 230 -3.55 23.32 12.28
CA VAL A 230 -4.03 23.43 13.67
C VAL A 230 -4.60 22.09 14.14
N GLU A 231 -5.45 21.45 13.31
CA GLU A 231 -6.00 20.13 13.62
C GLU A 231 -4.89 19.08 13.77
N ARG A 232 -3.81 19.15 12.97
CA ARG A 232 -2.64 18.27 13.11
C ARG A 232 -2.01 18.34 14.48
N LEU A 233 -2.01 19.48 15.17
CA LEU A 233 -1.48 19.57 16.55
C LEU A 233 -2.31 18.72 17.52
N TYR A 234 -3.63 18.72 17.39
CA TYR A 234 -4.51 17.90 18.21
C TYR A 234 -4.39 16.42 17.86
N ILE A 235 -4.38 16.07 16.58
CA ILE A 235 -4.24 14.70 16.08
C ILE A 235 -2.91 14.07 16.54
N GLN A 236 -1.82 14.84 16.51
CA GLN A 236 -0.49 14.35 16.92
C GLN A 236 -0.34 14.22 18.45
N TYR A 237 -1.15 14.95 19.22
CA TYR A 237 -1.11 14.90 20.67
C TYR A 237 -1.88 13.70 21.25
N GLY A 238 -2.96 13.24 20.61
CA GLY A 238 -3.79 12.11 21.03
C GLY A 238 -3.25 10.77 20.63
#